data_2c4a043d80f3d8caf76b14a8a49f136a
#
_entry.id   2c4a043d80f3d8caf76b14a8a49f136a
#
_cell.length_a   1.000
_cell.length_b   1.000
_cell.length_c   1.000
_cell.angle_alpha   90.00
_cell.angle_beta   90.00
_cell.angle_gamma   90.00
#
_symmetry.space_group_name_H-M   'P 1'
#
loop_
_entity.id
_entity.type
_entity.pdbx_description
1 polymer ?
#
loop_
_entity_poly.entity_id
_entity_poly.type
_entity_poly.pdbx_seq_one_letter_code
_entity_poly.pdbx_strand_id
1 'polypeptide(L)'
;MRWLGALAASLWLTACAVQEAAPPSDPLLFDPKALERADSIVIGIPGAMTSIRVLRPIDDLETRDRAVAYFRLPGFDGRPAEESIVLDRAAARIARLVETHDLKRIDLIGHSTGAVIALEAAKDIRATSPDVDVHVTGISTALPAPQPVLAGLRGAAGTAAAAARARSLNPRKVWLEYYRRLAYGPDVETRPETVAAADALVAANDSRIELPENGLYRRHTRDLRRWTNPDPEALAGTNIVFYHGAVDPVFPPRPTQRFVDTLPDARVAFIKGHGHLILLTYPHVWDRIEKTLIQSSSD
;
A
#
# COMPACT_ATOMS: atom_id res chain seq x y z
N MET A 1 -36.04 -69.81 30.89
CA MET A 1 -36.74 -68.61 30.33
C MET A 1 -35.68 -67.60 29.90
N ARG A 2 -35.58 -67.34 28.60
CA ARG A 2 -34.54 -66.51 27.94
C ARG A 2 -35.06 -65.10 27.84
N TRP A 3 -34.27 -64.12 28.25
CA TRP A 3 -34.50 -62.74 27.91
C TRP A 3 -33.31 -62.22 27.10
N LEU A 4 -33.55 -61.92 25.82
CA LEU A 4 -32.66 -61.26 24.91
C LEU A 4 -32.88 -59.75 25.08
N GLY A 5 -31.87 -59.03 25.55
CA GLY A 5 -31.83 -57.59 25.56
C GLY A 5 -31.12 -57.05 24.30
N ALA A 6 -31.86 -56.40 23.42
CA ALA A 6 -31.31 -55.75 22.24
C ALA A 6 -30.60 -54.46 22.63
N LEU A 7 -29.30 -54.37 22.37
CA LEU A 7 -28.54 -53.13 22.39
C LEU A 7 -28.75 -52.35 21.09
N ALA A 8 -29.52 -51.28 21.15
CA ALA A 8 -29.60 -50.30 20.08
C ALA A 8 -28.40 -49.38 20.17
N ALA A 9 -27.41 -49.55 19.29
CA ALA A 9 -26.31 -48.64 19.10
C ALA A 9 -26.79 -47.43 18.28
N SER A 10 -27.04 -46.30 18.92
CA SER A 10 -27.31 -45.03 18.24
C SER A 10 -26.00 -44.43 17.74
N LEU A 11 -25.71 -44.58 16.46
CA LEU A 11 -24.68 -43.86 15.75
C LEU A 11 -25.09 -42.38 15.66
N TRP A 12 -24.47 -41.53 16.50
CA TRP A 12 -24.48 -40.09 16.30
C TRP A 12 -23.49 -39.76 15.18
N LEU A 13 -23.98 -39.58 13.98
CA LEU A 13 -23.23 -38.88 12.92
C LEU A 13 -23.19 -37.41 13.26
N THR A 14 -22.12 -36.97 13.91
CA THR A 14 -21.74 -35.57 13.98
C THR A 14 -21.36 -35.14 12.56
N ALA A 15 -22.29 -34.58 11.83
CA ALA A 15 -21.99 -33.81 10.64
C ALA A 15 -21.13 -32.61 11.07
N CYS A 16 -19.82 -32.69 10.84
CA CYS A 16 -18.99 -31.50 10.81
C CYS A 16 -19.54 -30.62 9.70
N ALA A 17 -20.36 -29.65 10.04
CA ALA A 17 -20.65 -28.54 9.16
C ALA A 17 -19.31 -27.88 8.88
N VAL A 18 -18.78 -28.11 7.69
CA VAL A 18 -17.69 -27.29 7.13
C VAL A 18 -18.29 -25.91 7.05
N GLN A 19 -17.92 -25.05 7.99
CA GLN A 19 -18.31 -23.67 7.97
C GLN A 19 -17.66 -23.10 6.70
N GLU A 20 -18.44 -22.93 5.65
CA GLU A 20 -18.01 -22.30 4.42
C GLU A 20 -17.39 -20.95 4.82
N ALA A 21 -16.10 -20.80 4.60
CA ALA A 21 -15.42 -19.55 4.88
C ALA A 21 -16.14 -18.45 4.10
N ALA A 22 -16.59 -17.42 4.80
CA ALA A 22 -17.23 -16.27 4.15
C ALA A 22 -16.37 -15.85 2.96
N PRO A 23 -16.97 -15.55 1.80
CA PRO A 23 -16.20 -15.17 0.63
C PRO A 23 -15.29 -13.99 0.98
N PRO A 24 -14.05 -13.96 0.50
CA PRO A 24 -13.11 -12.91 0.82
C PRO A 24 -13.77 -11.57 0.51
N SER A 25 -13.80 -10.67 1.49
CA SER A 25 -14.40 -9.35 1.31
C SER A 25 -13.70 -8.62 0.16
N ASP A 26 -14.46 -7.98 -0.74
CA ASP A 26 -13.88 -7.19 -1.83
C ASP A 26 -12.76 -6.28 -1.30
N PRO A 27 -11.55 -6.31 -1.87
CA PRO A 27 -10.48 -5.43 -1.43
C PRO A 27 -10.79 -3.95 -1.67
N LEU A 28 -11.65 -3.61 -2.62
CA LEU A 28 -12.03 -2.23 -2.89
C LEU A 28 -13.14 -1.76 -1.94
N LEU A 29 -12.94 -0.57 -1.39
CA LEU A 29 -13.89 0.14 -0.56
C LEU A 29 -14.24 1.45 -1.25
N PHE A 30 -15.49 1.65 -1.63
CA PHE A 30 -16.01 2.85 -2.29
C PHE A 30 -17.50 3.02 -2.00
N ASP A 31 -18.04 4.22 -2.23
CA ASP A 31 -19.49 4.45 -2.25
C ASP A 31 -20.05 4.09 -3.65
N PRO A 32 -20.89 3.05 -3.78
CA PRO A 32 -21.48 2.69 -5.08
C PRO A 32 -22.27 3.83 -5.74
N LYS A 33 -22.96 4.65 -4.94
CA LYS A 33 -23.75 5.77 -5.48
C LYS A 33 -22.87 6.92 -5.99
N ALA A 34 -21.72 7.15 -5.36
CA ALA A 34 -20.74 8.11 -5.88
C ALA A 34 -20.16 7.61 -7.19
N LEU A 35 -19.80 6.31 -7.25
CA LEU A 35 -19.21 5.70 -8.43
C LEU A 35 -20.19 5.64 -9.63
N GLU A 36 -21.48 5.37 -9.40
CA GLU A 36 -22.50 5.36 -10.46
C GLU A 36 -22.68 6.72 -11.16
N ARG A 37 -22.31 7.81 -10.51
CA ARG A 37 -22.44 9.17 -11.06
C ARG A 37 -21.15 9.71 -11.66
N ALA A 38 -20.02 9.10 -11.27
CA ALA A 38 -18.71 9.59 -11.64
C ALA A 38 -18.25 9.04 -12.99
N ASP A 39 -17.57 9.85 -13.75
CA ASP A 39 -16.83 9.46 -14.95
C ASP A 39 -15.33 9.28 -14.67
N SER A 40 -14.89 9.66 -13.47
CA SER A 40 -13.51 9.51 -13.01
C SER A 40 -13.44 8.95 -11.57
N ILE A 41 -12.32 8.31 -11.24
CA ILE A 41 -12.10 7.76 -9.90
C ILE A 41 -10.65 7.98 -9.42
N VAL A 42 -10.51 8.29 -8.14
CA VAL A 42 -9.22 8.24 -7.42
C VAL A 42 -9.18 7.00 -6.55
N ILE A 43 -8.15 6.17 -6.69
CA ILE A 43 -7.97 4.97 -5.85
C ILE A 43 -6.71 5.10 -5.01
N GLY A 44 -6.88 5.16 -3.69
CA GLY A 44 -5.79 5.11 -2.72
C GLY A 44 -5.37 3.67 -2.42
N ILE A 45 -4.08 3.35 -2.59
CA ILE A 45 -3.52 2.02 -2.40
C ILE A 45 -2.40 2.09 -1.36
N PRO A 46 -2.59 1.58 -0.12
CA PRO A 46 -1.59 1.68 0.94
C PRO A 46 -0.37 0.79 0.72
N GLY A 47 0.69 1.07 1.47
CA GLY A 47 1.89 0.24 1.50
C GLY A 47 1.72 -1.02 2.35
N ALA A 48 2.66 -1.96 2.21
CA ALA A 48 2.71 -3.15 3.06
C ALA A 48 2.64 -2.78 4.54
N MET A 49 1.84 -3.51 5.30
CA MET A 49 1.62 -3.30 6.74
C MET A 49 1.04 -1.92 7.10
N THR A 50 0.25 -1.35 6.20
CA THR A 50 -0.33 -0.02 6.37
C THR A 50 -1.83 -0.04 6.08
N SER A 51 -2.63 0.65 6.92
CA SER A 51 -4.06 0.88 6.73
C SER A 51 -4.31 2.00 5.70
N ILE A 52 -5.49 2.00 5.08
CA ILE A 52 -5.98 3.09 4.22
C ILE A 52 -6.02 4.44 4.94
N ARG A 53 -6.02 4.47 6.27
CA ARG A 53 -6.06 5.70 7.07
C ARG A 53 -4.98 6.71 6.73
N VAL A 54 -3.81 6.24 6.27
CA VAL A 54 -2.69 7.13 5.90
C VAL A 54 -2.93 7.85 4.57
N LEU A 55 -3.93 7.42 3.80
CA LEU A 55 -4.31 7.99 2.50
C LEU A 55 -5.60 8.83 2.58
N ARG A 56 -6.18 9.02 3.79
CA ARG A 56 -7.42 9.78 3.97
C ARG A 56 -7.44 11.18 3.36
N PRO A 57 -6.32 11.90 3.20
CA PRO A 57 -6.37 13.18 2.49
C PRO A 57 -6.92 13.11 1.05
N ILE A 58 -7.02 11.92 0.43
CA ILE A 58 -7.68 11.78 -0.87
C ILE A 58 -9.22 11.90 -0.77
N ASP A 59 -9.83 11.82 0.41
CA ASP A 59 -11.27 12.02 0.60
C ASP A 59 -11.70 13.42 0.11
N ASP A 60 -10.82 14.42 0.26
CA ASP A 60 -11.04 15.80 -0.18
C ASP A 60 -11.04 15.96 -1.72
N LEU A 61 -10.63 14.93 -2.46
CA LEU A 61 -10.64 14.90 -3.92
C LEU A 61 -12.00 14.45 -4.51
N GLU A 62 -12.92 13.95 -3.65
CA GLU A 62 -14.25 13.55 -4.11
C GLU A 62 -15.04 14.76 -4.62
N THR A 63 -15.65 14.61 -5.78
CA THR A 63 -16.55 15.61 -6.38
C THR A 63 -17.79 14.91 -6.92
N ARG A 64 -18.70 15.66 -7.54
CA ARG A 64 -19.88 15.08 -8.19
C ARG A 64 -19.50 14.06 -9.27
N ASP A 65 -18.47 14.38 -10.06
CA ASP A 65 -18.07 13.65 -11.26
C ASP A 65 -16.77 12.82 -11.03
N ARG A 66 -16.27 12.81 -9.80
CA ARG A 66 -15.10 12.04 -9.36
C ARG A 66 -15.37 11.28 -8.08
N ALA A 67 -15.36 9.95 -8.14
CA ALA A 67 -15.46 9.09 -6.99
C ALA A 67 -14.08 8.88 -6.30
N VAL A 68 -14.12 8.51 -5.02
CA VAL A 68 -12.95 8.08 -4.26
C VAL A 68 -13.11 6.63 -3.81
N ALA A 69 -12.05 5.86 -3.92
CA ALA A 69 -12.00 4.49 -3.47
C ALA A 69 -10.68 4.17 -2.76
N TYR A 70 -10.67 3.10 -2.00
CA TYR A 70 -9.49 2.57 -1.32
C TYR A 70 -9.31 1.10 -1.61
N PHE A 71 -8.07 0.69 -1.85
CA PHE A 71 -7.70 -0.71 -1.89
C PHE A 71 -7.23 -1.16 -0.50
N ARG A 72 -7.96 -2.09 0.14
CA ARG A 72 -7.65 -2.59 1.48
C ARG A 72 -6.70 -3.77 1.38
N LEU A 73 -5.62 -3.74 2.15
CA LEU A 73 -4.66 -4.84 2.21
C LEU A 73 -5.07 -5.90 3.25
N PRO A 74 -4.69 -7.18 3.08
CA PRO A 74 -4.93 -8.22 4.07
C PRO A 74 -4.43 -7.84 5.47
N GLY A 75 -5.19 -8.15 6.52
CA GLY A 75 -4.86 -7.82 7.91
C GLY A 75 -5.16 -6.37 8.32
N PHE A 76 -5.69 -5.55 7.43
CA PHE A 76 -6.08 -4.17 7.70
C PHE A 76 -7.50 -3.87 7.23
N ASP A 77 -8.10 -2.85 7.85
CA ASP A 77 -9.38 -2.28 7.41
C ASP A 77 -10.50 -3.33 7.24
N GLY A 78 -10.52 -4.33 8.13
CA GLY A 78 -11.52 -5.40 8.16
C GLY A 78 -11.25 -6.59 7.22
N ARG A 79 -10.07 -6.65 6.57
CA ARG A 79 -9.69 -7.82 5.77
C ARG A 79 -8.95 -8.86 6.61
N PRO A 80 -9.18 -10.18 6.34
CA PRO A 80 -8.44 -11.27 6.99
C PRO A 80 -6.92 -11.15 6.79
N ALA A 81 -6.16 -11.45 7.85
CA ALA A 81 -4.70 -11.32 7.83
C ALA A 81 -3.97 -12.54 7.21
N GLU A 82 -4.69 -13.65 7.02
CA GLU A 82 -4.13 -14.91 6.50
C GLU A 82 -3.82 -14.85 5.00
N GLU A 83 -4.44 -13.92 4.29
CA GLU A 83 -4.22 -13.72 2.87
C GLU A 83 -2.84 -13.09 2.59
N SER A 84 -2.32 -13.34 1.39
CA SER A 84 -1.14 -12.64 0.85
C SER A 84 -1.58 -11.58 -0.16
N ILE A 85 -0.78 -10.53 -0.30
CA ILE A 85 -0.91 -9.65 -1.47
C ILE A 85 -0.46 -10.45 -2.69
N VAL A 86 -1.34 -10.54 -3.67
CA VAL A 86 -1.05 -11.10 -5.00
C VAL A 86 -1.20 -9.94 -5.99
N LEU A 87 -0.07 -9.47 -6.54
CA LEU A 87 0.01 -8.24 -7.33
C LEU A 87 -0.93 -8.28 -8.53
N ASP A 88 -0.88 -9.35 -9.32
CA ASP A 88 -1.72 -9.51 -10.52
C ASP A 88 -3.22 -9.50 -10.18
N ARG A 89 -3.62 -10.15 -9.07
CA ARG A 89 -5.03 -10.13 -8.63
C ARG A 89 -5.48 -8.76 -8.18
N ALA A 90 -4.59 -8.02 -7.50
CA ALA A 90 -4.89 -6.67 -7.06
C ALA A 90 -5.06 -5.74 -8.26
N ALA A 91 -4.15 -5.81 -9.22
CA ALA A 91 -4.19 -5.07 -10.48
C ALA A 91 -5.45 -5.38 -11.28
N ALA A 92 -5.72 -6.66 -11.54
CA ALA A 92 -6.89 -7.11 -12.29
C ALA A 92 -8.22 -6.70 -11.61
N ARG A 93 -8.27 -6.64 -10.26
CA ARG A 93 -9.48 -6.18 -9.55
C ARG A 93 -9.73 -4.69 -9.77
N ILE A 94 -8.68 -3.87 -9.84
CA ILE A 94 -8.77 -2.44 -10.14
C ILE A 94 -9.17 -2.24 -11.61
N ALA A 95 -8.52 -2.92 -12.55
CA ALA A 95 -8.85 -2.83 -13.97
C ALA A 95 -10.31 -3.19 -14.24
N ARG A 96 -10.81 -4.26 -13.62
CA ARG A 96 -12.21 -4.65 -13.73
C ARG A 96 -13.18 -3.61 -13.21
N LEU A 97 -12.82 -2.85 -12.17
CA LEU A 97 -13.67 -1.74 -11.70
C LEU A 97 -13.84 -0.70 -12.82
N VAL A 98 -12.75 -0.34 -13.48
CA VAL A 98 -12.74 0.63 -14.58
C VAL A 98 -13.64 0.16 -15.74
N GLU A 99 -13.47 -1.08 -16.19
CA GLU A 99 -14.29 -1.68 -17.25
C GLU A 99 -15.78 -1.71 -16.90
N THR A 100 -16.09 -2.12 -15.65
CA THR A 100 -17.49 -2.33 -15.22
C THR A 100 -18.28 -1.02 -15.17
N HIS A 101 -17.61 0.10 -14.85
CA HIS A 101 -18.26 1.41 -14.66
C HIS A 101 -18.01 2.40 -15.81
N ASP A 102 -17.43 1.95 -16.94
CA ASP A 102 -17.13 2.79 -18.12
C ASP A 102 -16.45 4.12 -17.76
N LEU A 103 -15.50 4.05 -16.83
CA LEU A 103 -14.76 5.23 -16.35
C LEU A 103 -13.87 5.78 -17.47
N LYS A 104 -13.81 7.11 -17.59
CA LYS A 104 -12.99 7.81 -18.58
C LYS A 104 -11.60 8.13 -18.05
N ARG A 105 -11.48 8.25 -16.72
CA ARG A 105 -10.21 8.57 -16.07
C ARG A 105 -10.05 7.82 -14.76
N ILE A 106 -8.81 7.42 -14.49
CA ILE A 106 -8.42 6.84 -13.21
C ILE A 106 -7.10 7.45 -12.70
N ASP A 107 -7.13 7.88 -11.45
CA ASP A 107 -5.96 8.38 -10.71
C ASP A 107 -5.59 7.37 -9.61
N LEU A 108 -4.49 6.65 -9.79
CA LEU A 108 -3.99 5.64 -8.87
C LEU A 108 -2.93 6.24 -7.94
N ILE A 109 -3.23 6.38 -6.65
CA ILE A 109 -2.32 6.94 -5.66
C ILE A 109 -1.81 5.80 -4.76
N GLY A 110 -0.58 5.37 -4.99
CA GLY A 110 0.02 4.23 -4.30
C GLY A 110 1.16 4.61 -3.36
N HIS A 111 1.14 4.10 -2.12
CA HIS A 111 2.27 4.21 -1.21
C HIS A 111 3.07 2.91 -1.19
N SER A 112 4.41 2.97 -1.32
CA SER A 112 5.31 1.82 -1.21
C SER A 112 4.87 0.65 -2.13
N THR A 113 4.50 -0.51 -1.58
CA THR A 113 3.92 -1.64 -2.33
C THR A 113 2.66 -1.25 -3.10
N GLY A 114 1.88 -0.31 -2.59
CA GLY A 114 0.70 0.21 -3.28
C GLY A 114 1.02 0.90 -4.61
N ALA A 115 2.20 1.54 -4.72
CA ALA A 115 2.65 2.12 -5.99
C ALA A 115 2.96 1.03 -7.04
N VAL A 116 3.44 -0.14 -6.62
CA VAL A 116 3.63 -1.30 -7.51
C VAL A 116 2.28 -1.83 -7.99
N ILE A 117 1.30 -1.96 -7.09
CA ILE A 117 -0.07 -2.36 -7.48
C ILE A 117 -0.67 -1.34 -8.45
N ALA A 118 -0.41 -0.04 -8.24
CA ALA A 118 -0.87 1.01 -9.14
C ALA A 118 -0.26 0.89 -10.55
N LEU A 119 1.05 0.61 -10.67
CA LEU A 119 1.71 0.39 -11.96
C LEU A 119 1.18 -0.85 -12.68
N GLU A 120 1.01 -1.97 -11.97
CA GLU A 120 0.44 -3.18 -12.56
C GLU A 120 -1.02 -2.97 -12.99
N ALA A 121 -1.83 -2.25 -12.20
CA ALA A 121 -3.19 -1.89 -12.57
C ALA A 121 -3.23 -0.97 -13.79
N ALA A 122 -2.33 0.01 -13.87
CA ALA A 122 -2.20 0.88 -15.04
C ALA A 122 -1.90 0.08 -16.30
N LYS A 123 -0.97 -0.88 -16.24
CA LYS A 123 -0.64 -1.81 -17.33
C LYS A 123 -1.88 -2.59 -17.77
N ASP A 124 -2.61 -3.19 -16.84
CA ASP A 124 -3.81 -3.96 -17.14
C ASP A 124 -4.91 -3.09 -17.77
N ILE A 125 -5.14 -1.88 -17.24
CA ILE A 125 -6.11 -0.92 -17.78
C ILE A 125 -5.72 -0.48 -19.19
N ARG A 126 -4.44 -0.15 -19.45
CA ARG A 126 -3.97 0.21 -20.79
C ARG A 126 -4.19 -0.90 -21.80
N ALA A 127 -4.09 -2.17 -21.37
CA ALA A 127 -4.32 -3.32 -22.23
C ALA A 127 -5.81 -3.56 -22.52
N THR A 128 -6.71 -3.32 -21.57
CA THR A 128 -8.14 -3.64 -21.70
C THR A 128 -9.02 -2.44 -22.05
N SER A 129 -8.60 -1.24 -21.67
CA SER A 129 -9.34 0.00 -21.81
C SER A 129 -8.40 1.13 -22.29
N PRO A 130 -7.90 1.07 -23.53
CA PRO A 130 -6.85 1.98 -24.03
C PRO A 130 -7.26 3.45 -24.08
N ASP A 131 -8.56 3.75 -24.14
CA ASP A 131 -9.11 5.09 -24.21
C ASP A 131 -9.26 5.76 -22.82
N VAL A 132 -9.02 5.02 -21.74
CA VAL A 132 -9.06 5.56 -20.37
C VAL A 132 -7.81 6.38 -20.11
N ASP A 133 -7.99 7.60 -19.58
CA ASP A 133 -6.88 8.43 -19.10
C ASP A 133 -6.36 7.89 -17.77
N VAL A 134 -5.10 7.41 -17.75
CA VAL A 134 -4.51 6.70 -16.61
C VAL A 134 -3.37 7.51 -16.00
N HIS A 135 -3.50 7.82 -14.72
CA HIS A 135 -2.50 8.53 -13.93
C HIS A 135 -2.02 7.67 -12.76
N VAL A 136 -0.73 7.63 -12.53
CA VAL A 136 -0.11 6.94 -11.40
C VAL A 136 0.70 7.93 -10.57
N THR A 137 0.35 8.08 -9.30
CA THR A 137 1.14 8.81 -8.32
C THR A 137 1.71 7.83 -7.30
N GLY A 138 3.02 7.62 -7.34
CA GLY A 138 3.72 6.78 -6.36
C GLY A 138 4.33 7.60 -5.22
N ILE A 139 4.04 7.22 -3.99
CA ILE A 139 4.61 7.84 -2.79
C ILE A 139 5.58 6.85 -2.15
N SER A 140 6.87 7.19 -2.05
CA SER A 140 7.92 6.31 -1.49
C SER A 140 7.84 4.90 -2.07
N THR A 141 7.81 4.79 -3.40
CA THR A 141 7.53 3.55 -4.14
C THR A 141 8.46 2.41 -3.75
N ALA A 142 7.92 1.19 -3.68
CA ALA A 142 8.74 -0.01 -3.70
C ALA A 142 9.39 -0.20 -5.07
N LEU A 143 10.48 -0.93 -5.09
CA LEU A 143 11.33 -1.11 -6.27
C LEU A 143 11.33 -2.56 -6.73
N PRO A 144 11.66 -2.84 -7.99
CA PRO A 144 11.74 -4.21 -8.52
C PRO A 144 12.87 -5.02 -7.87
N ALA A 145 12.83 -6.31 -8.06
CA ALA A 145 13.89 -7.23 -7.60
C ALA A 145 15.27 -6.79 -8.12
N PRO A 146 16.33 -6.91 -7.32
CA PRO A 146 16.40 -7.52 -5.99
C PRO A 146 16.13 -6.54 -4.83
N GLN A 147 15.67 -5.32 -5.06
CA GLN A 147 15.56 -4.28 -4.04
C GLN A 147 14.64 -4.64 -2.85
N PRO A 148 13.52 -5.37 -3.00
CA PRO A 148 12.70 -5.78 -1.86
C PRO A 148 13.43 -6.72 -0.90
N VAL A 149 14.33 -7.57 -1.40
CA VAL A 149 15.19 -8.43 -0.56
C VAL A 149 16.17 -7.57 0.23
N LEU A 150 16.82 -6.62 -0.43
CA LEU A 150 17.73 -5.66 0.20
C LEU A 150 17.00 -4.76 1.21
N ALA A 151 15.77 -4.36 0.93
CA ALA A 151 14.91 -3.62 1.86
C ALA A 151 14.63 -4.45 3.13
N GLY A 152 14.37 -5.74 3.01
CA GLY A 152 14.24 -6.66 4.14
C GLY A 152 15.51 -6.71 5.01
N LEU A 153 16.69 -6.77 4.40
CA LEU A 153 17.96 -6.74 5.12
C LEU A 153 18.20 -5.39 5.82
N ARG A 154 17.91 -4.26 5.14
CA ARG A 154 17.98 -2.92 5.75
C ARG A 154 17.00 -2.79 6.91
N GLY A 155 15.78 -3.34 6.75
CA GLY A 155 14.76 -3.38 7.81
C GLY A 155 15.22 -4.15 9.03
N ALA A 156 15.83 -5.32 8.85
CA ALA A 156 16.39 -6.11 9.96
C ALA A 156 17.53 -5.36 10.67
N ALA A 157 18.47 -4.80 9.92
CA ALA A 157 19.54 -3.97 10.47
C ALA A 157 19.00 -2.73 11.20
N GLY A 158 18.00 -2.07 10.62
CA GLY A 158 17.31 -0.91 11.22
C GLY A 158 16.61 -1.26 12.53
N THR A 159 15.95 -2.42 12.58
CA THR A 159 15.30 -2.91 13.80
C THR A 159 16.31 -3.24 14.89
N ALA A 160 17.43 -3.87 14.55
CA ALA A 160 18.52 -4.13 15.50
C ALA A 160 19.10 -2.82 16.06
N ALA A 161 19.34 -1.84 15.19
CA ALA A 161 19.78 -0.50 15.61
C ALA A 161 18.73 0.21 16.49
N ALA A 162 17.44 0.05 16.20
CA ALA A 162 16.35 0.57 17.03
C ALA A 162 16.31 -0.07 18.41
N ALA A 163 16.51 -1.39 18.51
CA ALA A 163 16.57 -2.10 19.79
C ALA A 163 17.76 -1.62 20.65
N ALA A 164 18.92 -1.41 20.03
CA ALA A 164 20.11 -0.88 20.71
C ALA A 164 19.87 0.54 21.27
N ARG A 165 19.23 1.41 20.51
CA ARG A 165 18.90 2.79 20.95
C ARG A 165 17.81 2.81 22.01
N ALA A 166 16.74 2.05 21.82
CA ALA A 166 15.68 1.90 22.82
C ALA A 166 16.21 1.27 24.13
N ARG A 167 17.40 0.70 24.12
CA ARG A 167 17.96 -0.12 25.21
C ARG A 167 16.92 -1.12 25.74
N SER A 168 16.19 -1.73 24.82
CA SER A 168 15.04 -2.58 25.14
C SER A 168 14.81 -3.62 24.05
N LEU A 169 14.37 -4.80 24.45
CA LEU A 169 13.85 -5.84 23.55
C LEU A 169 12.31 -5.85 23.53
N ASN A 170 11.65 -4.90 24.19
CA ASN A 170 10.20 -4.76 24.12
C ASN A 170 9.80 -4.41 22.66
N PRO A 171 9.00 -5.26 21.98
CA PRO A 171 8.67 -5.08 20.57
C PRO A 171 8.06 -3.72 20.27
N ARG A 172 7.20 -3.20 21.17
CA ARG A 172 6.55 -1.89 21.01
C ARG A 172 7.58 -0.76 21.01
N LYS A 173 8.49 -0.73 21.97
CA LYS A 173 9.55 0.30 22.06
C LYS A 173 10.48 0.25 20.85
N VAL A 174 10.87 -0.94 20.43
CA VAL A 174 11.72 -1.16 19.25
C VAL A 174 11.00 -0.68 17.98
N TRP A 175 9.71 -0.98 17.86
CA TRP A 175 8.90 -0.59 16.69
C TRP A 175 8.74 0.93 16.60
N LEU A 176 8.44 1.62 17.70
CA LEU A 176 8.34 3.07 17.73
C LEU A 176 9.66 3.74 17.35
N GLU A 177 10.78 3.20 17.84
CA GLU A 177 12.10 3.69 17.50
C GLU A 177 12.45 3.44 16.02
N TYR A 178 12.05 2.29 15.47
CA TYR A 178 12.19 2.01 14.05
C TYR A 178 11.31 2.91 13.19
N TYR A 179 10.09 3.23 13.66
CA TYR A 179 9.16 4.15 12.99
C TYR A 179 9.75 5.55 12.81
N ARG A 180 10.48 6.07 13.81
CA ARG A 180 11.23 7.34 13.72
C ARG A 180 12.23 7.33 12.55
N ARG A 181 12.92 6.21 12.37
CA ARG A 181 13.85 6.02 11.25
C ARG A 181 13.14 5.91 9.90
N LEU A 182 12.01 5.24 9.85
CA LEU A 182 11.19 5.21 8.63
C LEU A 182 10.74 6.62 8.23
N ALA A 183 10.41 7.45 9.20
CA ALA A 183 9.92 8.81 9.00
C ALA A 183 11.01 9.78 8.51
N TYR A 184 12.17 9.77 9.14
CA TYR A 184 13.21 10.79 8.95
C TYR A 184 14.59 10.26 8.55
N GLY A 185 14.69 8.98 8.21
CA GLY A 185 15.92 8.34 7.74
C GLY A 185 16.82 7.78 8.86
N PRO A 186 17.94 7.15 8.47
CA PRO A 186 18.82 6.45 9.40
C PRO A 186 19.50 7.39 10.40
N ASP A 187 19.73 8.66 10.03
CA ASP A 187 20.46 9.65 10.81
C ASP A 187 19.53 10.61 11.58
N VAL A 188 18.31 10.15 11.91
CA VAL A 188 17.29 10.94 12.64
C VAL A 188 17.83 11.56 13.93
N GLU A 189 18.76 10.89 14.61
CA GLU A 189 19.33 11.28 15.90
C GLU A 189 20.41 12.39 15.80
N THR A 190 20.94 12.64 14.60
CA THR A 190 22.09 13.55 14.44
C THR A 190 21.69 15.02 14.39
N ARG A 191 20.39 15.30 14.27
CA ARG A 191 19.86 16.66 14.15
C ARG A 191 18.75 16.89 15.18
N PRO A 192 18.92 17.83 16.12
CA PRO A 192 17.94 18.07 17.18
C PRO A 192 16.51 18.35 16.67
N GLU A 193 16.38 19.12 15.60
CA GLU A 193 15.10 19.44 14.97
C GLU A 193 14.41 18.21 14.40
N THR A 194 15.19 17.26 13.86
CA THR A 194 14.67 15.99 13.33
C THR A 194 14.22 15.07 14.46
N VAL A 195 14.96 15.03 15.57
CA VAL A 195 14.59 14.28 16.78
C VAL A 195 13.24 14.79 17.31
N ALA A 196 13.11 16.11 17.50
CA ALA A 196 11.88 16.73 18.00
C ALA A 196 10.68 16.45 17.08
N ALA A 197 10.87 16.55 15.76
CA ALA A 197 9.82 16.23 14.79
C ALA A 197 9.42 14.73 14.82
N ALA A 198 10.40 13.83 14.96
CA ALA A 198 10.16 12.40 15.07
C ALA A 198 9.42 12.04 16.37
N ASP A 199 9.78 12.68 17.49
CA ASP A 199 9.09 12.51 18.77
C ASP A 199 7.65 12.98 18.70
N ALA A 200 7.41 14.15 18.12
CA ALA A 200 6.08 14.69 17.93
C ALA A 200 5.21 13.78 17.03
N LEU A 201 5.78 13.26 15.93
CA LEU A 201 5.09 12.32 15.04
C LEU A 201 4.69 11.04 15.77
N VAL A 202 5.61 10.44 16.54
CA VAL A 202 5.34 9.23 17.32
C VAL A 202 4.27 9.49 18.36
N ALA A 203 4.38 10.59 19.13
CA ALA A 203 3.39 10.96 20.15
C ALA A 203 1.99 11.17 19.56
N ALA A 204 1.90 11.87 18.42
CA ALA A 204 0.62 12.11 17.73
C ALA A 204 -0.03 10.85 17.16
N ASN A 205 0.75 9.80 16.91
CA ASN A 205 0.28 8.57 16.28
C ASN A 205 0.42 7.32 17.16
N ASP A 206 0.84 7.44 18.42
CA ASP A 206 1.16 6.28 19.27
C ASP A 206 0.02 5.26 19.33
N SER A 207 -1.22 5.68 19.51
CA SER A 207 -2.39 4.79 19.54
C SER A 207 -2.74 4.17 18.18
N ARG A 208 -2.19 4.69 17.08
CA ARG A 208 -2.45 4.25 15.70
C ARG A 208 -1.32 3.42 15.11
N ILE A 209 -0.13 3.51 15.71
CA ILE A 209 1.04 2.70 15.29
C ILE A 209 0.88 1.31 15.89
N GLU A 210 0.34 0.39 15.11
CA GLU A 210 0.13 -1.00 15.50
C GLU A 210 1.39 -1.84 15.23
N LEU A 211 1.62 -2.83 16.10
CA LEU A 211 2.64 -3.84 15.83
C LEU A 211 2.12 -4.76 14.72
N PRO A 212 2.89 -5.01 13.66
CA PRO A 212 2.48 -5.96 12.64
C PRO A 212 2.32 -7.36 13.22
N GLU A 213 1.26 -8.06 12.82
CA GLU A 213 1.09 -9.46 13.15
C GLU A 213 2.26 -10.33 12.66
N ASN A 214 2.52 -11.41 13.38
CA ASN A 214 3.55 -12.37 13.00
C ASN A 214 3.29 -12.92 11.59
N GLY A 215 4.30 -12.82 10.74
CA GLY A 215 4.23 -13.30 9.35
C GLY A 215 3.54 -12.37 8.35
N LEU A 216 2.85 -11.30 8.78
CA LEU A 216 2.19 -10.35 7.90
C LEU A 216 3.16 -9.69 6.91
N TYR A 217 4.33 -9.27 7.38
CA TYR A 217 5.39 -8.75 6.51
C TYR A 217 5.72 -9.70 5.35
N ARG A 218 5.86 -11.00 5.63
CA ARG A 218 6.17 -12.01 4.61
C ARG A 218 5.03 -12.17 3.62
N ARG A 219 3.78 -12.19 4.09
CA ARG A 219 2.59 -12.28 3.23
C ARG A 219 2.46 -11.07 2.31
N HIS A 220 2.75 -9.86 2.83
CA HIS A 220 2.68 -8.62 2.06
C HIS A 220 3.82 -8.41 1.06
N THR A 221 4.98 -9.02 1.28
CA THR A 221 6.17 -8.80 0.44
C THR A 221 6.53 -10.00 -0.44
N ARG A 222 5.75 -11.09 -0.41
CA ARG A 222 6.09 -12.34 -1.11
C ARG A 222 6.21 -12.14 -2.61
N ASP A 223 5.22 -11.57 -3.25
CA ASP A 223 5.21 -11.32 -4.69
C ASP A 223 6.15 -10.18 -5.07
N LEU A 224 6.21 -9.14 -4.25
CA LEU A 224 7.10 -8.02 -4.44
C LEU A 224 8.58 -8.43 -4.60
N ARG A 225 9.01 -9.51 -3.91
CA ARG A 225 10.39 -10.04 -4.01
C ARG A 225 10.73 -10.59 -5.39
N ARG A 226 9.74 -10.91 -6.20
CA ARG A 226 9.86 -11.47 -7.54
C ARG A 226 9.41 -10.48 -8.62
N TRP A 227 8.83 -9.37 -8.19
CA TRP A 227 8.34 -8.36 -9.12
C TRP A 227 9.51 -7.77 -9.91
N THR A 228 9.35 -7.70 -11.21
CA THR A 228 10.31 -7.10 -12.15
C THR A 228 9.75 -5.80 -12.69
N ASN A 229 10.58 -4.99 -13.35
CA ASN A 229 10.09 -3.80 -14.03
C ASN A 229 8.97 -4.18 -15.00
N PRO A 230 7.86 -3.45 -15.01
CA PRO A 230 6.90 -3.59 -16.10
C PRO A 230 7.56 -3.22 -17.43
N ASP A 231 7.07 -3.81 -18.50
CA ASP A 231 7.46 -3.40 -19.85
C ASP A 231 7.10 -1.90 -20.03
N PRO A 232 8.06 -1.04 -20.39
CA PRO A 232 7.78 0.37 -20.63
C PRO A 232 6.69 0.60 -21.68
N GLU A 233 6.63 -0.20 -22.73
CA GLU A 233 5.61 -0.08 -23.77
C GLU A 233 4.19 -0.34 -23.22
N ALA A 234 4.04 -1.23 -22.24
CA ALA A 234 2.77 -1.51 -21.62
C ALA A 234 2.25 -0.36 -20.73
N LEU A 235 3.10 0.62 -20.41
CA LEU A 235 2.76 1.83 -19.66
C LEU A 235 2.76 3.09 -20.55
N ALA A 236 2.94 2.96 -21.85
CA ALA A 236 2.93 4.09 -22.77
C ALA A 236 1.60 4.86 -22.68
N GLY A 237 1.67 6.18 -22.63
CA GLY A 237 0.50 7.05 -22.45
C GLY A 237 -0.05 7.13 -21.02
N THR A 238 0.63 6.53 -20.04
CA THR A 238 0.31 6.71 -18.61
C THR A 238 1.09 7.88 -18.03
N ASN A 239 0.43 8.80 -17.33
CA ASN A 239 1.13 9.87 -16.62
C ASN A 239 1.65 9.34 -15.27
N ILE A 240 2.97 9.27 -15.11
CA ILE A 240 3.59 8.65 -13.93
C ILE A 240 4.41 9.68 -13.15
N VAL A 241 4.06 9.92 -11.88
CA VAL A 241 4.78 10.83 -10.98
C VAL A 241 5.11 10.14 -9.67
N PHE A 242 6.35 10.30 -9.21
CA PHE A 242 6.76 9.80 -7.89
C PHE A 242 7.18 10.93 -6.96
N TYR A 243 6.77 10.80 -5.69
CA TYR A 243 7.28 11.58 -4.57
C TYR A 243 8.04 10.65 -3.64
N HIS A 244 9.30 10.96 -3.33
CA HIS A 244 10.15 10.03 -2.60
C HIS A 244 11.00 10.74 -1.55
N GLY A 245 11.16 10.13 -0.38
CA GLY A 245 12.01 10.69 0.67
C GLY A 245 13.51 10.62 0.29
N ALA A 246 14.23 11.74 0.37
CA ALA A 246 15.63 11.79 0.00
C ALA A 246 16.56 11.01 0.96
N VAL A 247 16.05 10.62 2.13
CA VAL A 247 16.76 9.79 3.12
C VAL A 247 15.99 8.51 3.45
N ASP A 248 15.22 8.00 2.50
CA ASP A 248 14.44 6.76 2.65
C ASP A 248 15.36 5.57 3.01
N PRO A 249 15.18 4.94 4.19
CA PRO A 249 16.00 3.82 4.63
C PRO A 249 15.57 2.47 4.02
N VAL A 250 14.39 2.41 3.40
CA VAL A 250 13.83 1.19 2.79
C VAL A 250 14.27 1.08 1.33
N PHE A 251 13.93 2.11 0.54
CA PHE A 251 14.28 2.22 -0.88
C PHE A 251 15.10 3.50 -1.10
N PRO A 252 16.44 3.41 -1.17
CA PRO A 252 17.29 4.59 -1.29
C PRO A 252 17.08 5.36 -2.60
N PRO A 253 17.34 6.69 -2.62
CA PRO A 253 17.07 7.55 -3.76
C PRO A 253 17.74 7.11 -5.08
N ARG A 254 19.01 6.67 -5.03
CA ARG A 254 19.73 6.27 -6.26
C ARG A 254 19.12 5.06 -6.99
N PRO A 255 18.78 3.93 -6.31
CA PRO A 255 17.99 2.86 -6.94
C PRO A 255 16.62 3.34 -7.42
N THR A 256 15.96 4.22 -6.69
CA THR A 256 14.65 4.78 -7.06
C THR A 256 14.77 5.59 -8.35
N GLN A 257 15.74 6.48 -8.48
CA GLN A 257 15.97 7.23 -9.72
C GLN A 257 16.18 6.29 -10.90
N ARG A 258 17.08 5.31 -10.75
CA ARG A 258 17.33 4.32 -11.84
C ARG A 258 16.09 3.56 -12.26
N PHE A 259 15.21 3.22 -11.31
CA PHE A 259 13.92 2.59 -11.63
C PHE A 259 13.02 3.55 -12.42
N VAL A 260 12.87 4.78 -11.94
CA VAL A 260 12.05 5.79 -12.62
C VAL A 260 12.56 6.05 -14.05
N ASP A 261 13.88 6.09 -14.26
CA ASP A 261 14.50 6.27 -15.58
C ASP A 261 14.19 5.13 -16.57
N THR A 262 13.64 4.00 -16.09
CA THR A 262 13.21 2.89 -16.97
C THR A 262 11.74 3.00 -17.39
N LEU A 263 10.97 3.92 -16.81
CA LEU A 263 9.55 4.07 -17.11
C LEU A 263 9.30 5.21 -18.10
N PRO A 264 8.31 5.08 -19.02
CA PRO A 264 8.02 6.11 -20.00
C PRO A 264 7.53 7.39 -19.31
N ASP A 265 8.09 8.53 -19.68
CA ASP A 265 7.71 9.87 -19.25
C ASP A 265 7.54 10.06 -17.72
N ALA A 266 8.08 9.12 -16.94
CA ALA A 266 7.99 9.16 -15.49
C ALA A 266 8.96 10.17 -14.88
N ARG A 267 8.56 10.78 -13.77
CA ARG A 267 9.36 11.75 -13.02
C ARG A 267 9.32 11.47 -11.53
N VAL A 268 10.39 11.83 -10.83
CA VAL A 268 10.46 11.72 -9.37
C VAL A 268 10.90 13.03 -8.72
N ALA A 269 10.20 13.41 -7.66
CA ALA A 269 10.59 14.51 -6.78
C ALA A 269 11.10 13.97 -5.44
N PHE A 270 12.38 14.22 -5.14
CA PHE A 270 12.97 13.84 -3.85
C PHE A 270 12.75 14.90 -2.79
N ILE A 271 12.16 14.52 -1.68
CA ILE A 271 11.82 15.40 -0.55
C ILE A 271 12.95 15.34 0.49
N LYS A 272 13.71 16.44 0.60
CA LYS A 272 14.88 16.53 1.50
C LYS A 272 14.48 16.36 2.97
N GLY A 273 15.27 15.61 3.72
CA GLY A 273 15.10 15.42 5.17
C GLY A 273 14.02 14.42 5.56
N HIS A 274 13.27 13.85 4.61
CA HIS A 274 12.20 12.91 4.87
C HIS A 274 12.55 11.49 4.38
N GLY A 275 12.06 10.49 5.13
CA GLY A 275 12.28 9.07 4.88
C GLY A 275 11.14 8.42 4.09
N HIS A 276 10.81 7.18 4.45
CA HIS A 276 9.79 6.38 3.76
C HIS A 276 8.35 6.85 4.00
N LEU A 277 8.10 7.58 5.08
CA LEU A 277 6.76 8.01 5.49
C LEU A 277 6.47 9.47 5.12
N ILE A 278 6.88 9.93 3.93
CA ILE A 278 6.68 11.33 3.50
C ILE A 278 5.21 11.74 3.51
N LEU A 279 4.29 10.82 3.30
CA LEU A 279 2.84 11.05 3.37
C LEU A 279 2.39 11.55 4.76
N LEU A 280 3.16 11.27 5.82
CA LEU A 280 2.90 11.72 7.20
C LEU A 280 3.83 12.86 7.62
N THR A 281 5.07 12.88 7.13
CA THR A 281 6.10 13.83 7.56
C THR A 281 6.17 15.09 6.71
N TYR A 282 5.59 15.06 5.51
CA TYR A 282 5.56 16.17 4.57
C TYR A 282 4.13 16.35 4.01
N PRO A 283 3.19 16.94 4.78
CA PRO A 283 1.79 17.09 4.37
C PRO A 283 1.60 17.79 3.02
N HIS A 284 2.49 18.71 2.64
CA HIS A 284 2.48 19.38 1.33
C HIS A 284 2.62 18.42 0.13
N VAL A 285 2.90 17.14 0.34
CA VAL A 285 2.85 16.15 -0.75
C VAL A 285 1.42 16.04 -1.30
N TRP A 286 0.42 16.18 -0.43
CA TRP A 286 -0.99 16.12 -0.82
C TRP A 286 -1.40 17.32 -1.68
N ASP A 287 -0.95 18.54 -1.31
CA ASP A 287 -1.16 19.74 -2.13
C ASP A 287 -0.56 19.60 -3.55
N ARG A 288 0.60 18.92 -3.64
CA ARG A 288 1.25 18.65 -4.94
C ARG A 288 0.49 17.62 -5.77
N ILE A 289 -0.01 16.58 -5.11
CA ILE A 289 -0.83 15.54 -5.76
C ILE A 289 -2.11 16.18 -6.31
N GLU A 290 -2.84 16.92 -5.49
CA GLU A 290 -4.06 17.62 -5.89
C GLU A 290 -3.82 18.53 -7.12
N LYS A 291 -2.77 19.37 -7.09
CA LYS A 291 -2.42 20.23 -8.23
C LYS A 291 -2.15 19.43 -9.50
N THR A 292 -1.44 18.29 -9.39
CA THR A 292 -1.16 17.42 -10.55
C THR A 292 -2.46 16.86 -11.13
N LEU A 293 -3.40 16.44 -10.29
CA LEU A 293 -4.69 15.89 -10.71
C LEU A 293 -5.58 16.95 -11.37
N ILE A 294 -5.57 18.20 -10.88
CA ILE A 294 -6.35 19.31 -11.46
C ILE A 294 -5.77 19.74 -12.80
N GLN A 295 -4.46 19.88 -12.91
CA GLN A 295 -3.80 20.32 -14.16
C GLN A 295 -4.04 19.34 -15.31
N SER A 296 -3.96 18.04 -15.02
CA SER A 296 -4.22 17.00 -16.03
C SER A 296 -5.70 16.84 -16.41
N SER A 297 -6.62 17.55 -15.74
CA SER A 297 -8.05 17.60 -16.11
C SER A 297 -8.37 18.76 -17.05
N SER A 298 -7.40 19.63 -17.34
CA SER A 298 -7.58 20.86 -18.12
C SER A 298 -7.00 20.78 -19.54
N ASP A 299 -6.25 19.73 -19.82
CA ASP A 299 -5.65 19.40 -21.12
C ASP A 299 -6.49 18.33 -21.84
#